data_86f2c4524bdb695fa9c04ccf85137230
#
_entry.id   86f2c4524bdb695fa9c04ccf85137230
#
_cell.length_a   1.000
_cell.length_b   1.000
_cell.length_c   1.000
_cell.angle_alpha   90.00
_cell.angle_beta   90.00
_cell.angle_gamma   90.00
#
_symmetry.space_group_name_H-M   'P 1'
#
loop_
_entity.id
_entity.type
_entity.pdbx_description
1 polymer ?
#
loop_
_entity_poly.entity_id
_entity_poly.type
_entity_poly.pdbx_seq_one_letter_code
_entity_poly.pdbx_strand_id
1 'polypeptide(L)'
;MHSVDSQPLPEXCDVLVLGSGAAGLAAAVTAAEHGLEVVVAEKEXFLGGTSAWSGGWLWIPRNPLAXAEGXVEDAESPKTYLRSELHTDCLDARMEAFLDQGPRMVEXFQRRTAVQFFSGSRMPDFHDXPGSVRGGRSLCAXPFDGRQLGPWIDRLRPPLDLISXAGMGIAGGADLAHFFXARRSLRSAXXAGXRLLRHCRDLLXHGRGMHLVNGNALVARLLKSALDRRVRLFTEXPARGLLXDGEXVVGARIERGGALXEXRARRGVVLACGGFPHDQRRIAQLFAHAPCGTEHLSAAPKGNTGDGLRLGESVXGXXADDLASPAAWAPVSRVPRADGGFSGFPHLLERAKPGFIAVRRDGRRFVNEADSYHDFMXALFAATPEXEVAQAWLIGDXRAQRRYGLGWSRPFPFPTXPWVRKGYLHQADSLSELARQCGIDARXLEAXVAAFNAGAEXGVDXEFGRGASAYNKAQGEVLHGPNPSLGALVRSPFYAVXLVPGSLGTFAGLRTDAGARVLGENGAPIPGLYAVGNDMASVMXGHYPSGGITLGPGMTFGYIVGRXLAAQPVLAPARAHPASA
;
A
#
# COMPACT_ATOMS: atom_id res chain seq x y z
N MET A 1 22.22 -29.05 3.69
CA MET A 1 21.40 -27.85 3.71
C MET A 1 20.42 -27.91 2.55
N HIS A 2 19.13 -28.21 2.82
CA HIS A 2 18.13 -28.27 1.75
C HIS A 2 17.77 -26.84 1.33
N SER A 3 17.92 -26.56 0.06
CA SER A 3 17.45 -25.30 -0.50
C SER A 3 15.94 -25.18 -0.28
N VAL A 4 15.43 -23.99 0.02
CA VAL A 4 13.99 -23.76 0.11
C VAL A 4 13.30 -24.09 -1.23
N ASP A 5 14.07 -24.12 -2.31
CA ASP A 5 13.54 -24.40 -3.65
C ASP A 5 13.39 -25.89 -3.96
N SER A 6 13.93 -26.78 -3.12
CA SER A 6 13.92 -28.22 -3.39
C SER A 6 12.68 -28.92 -2.83
N GLN A 7 11.83 -28.21 -2.10
CA GLN A 7 10.63 -28.74 -1.48
C GLN A 7 9.67 -29.27 -2.54
N PRO A 8 9.18 -30.52 -2.43
CA PRO A 8 8.21 -31.01 -3.45
C PRO A 8 6.86 -30.31 -3.31
N LEU A 9 6.22 -30.05 -4.44
CA LEU A 9 4.88 -29.46 -4.45
C LEU A 9 3.87 -30.55 -4.05
N PRO A 10 3.05 -30.35 -3.00
CA PRO A 10 2.09 -31.36 -2.60
C PRO A 10 0.95 -31.46 -3.62
N GLU A 11 0.35 -32.65 -3.70
CA GLU A 11 -0.80 -32.85 -4.57
C GLU A 11 -2.11 -32.42 -3.91
N UNK A 12 -2.25 -32.23 -2.68
CA UNK A 12 -3.40 -31.87 -2.02
C UNK A 12 -3.01 -31.07 -0.83
N CYS A 13 -3.94 -30.39 -0.44
CA CYS A 13 -3.89 -29.60 0.81
C CYS A 13 -5.33 -29.26 1.22
N ASP A 14 -5.50 -28.68 2.40
CA ASP A 14 -6.84 -28.21 2.77
C ASP A 14 -7.15 -26.89 2.11
N VAL A 15 -6.21 -25.93 2.14
CA VAL A 15 -6.41 -24.59 1.63
C VAL A 15 -5.23 -24.21 0.75
N LEU A 16 -5.54 -23.77 -0.47
CA LEU A 16 -4.53 -23.27 -1.40
C LEU A 16 -4.68 -21.76 -1.52
N VAL A 17 -3.64 -21.02 -1.13
CA VAL A 17 -3.63 -19.56 -1.20
C VAL A 17 -2.74 -19.14 -2.36
N LEU A 18 -3.29 -18.38 -3.29
CA LEU A 18 -2.55 -17.89 -4.46
C LEU A 18 -2.17 -16.44 -4.21
N GLY A 19 -0.90 -16.24 -3.88
CA GLY A 19 -0.36 -14.94 -3.55
C GLY A 19 0.08 -14.86 -2.09
N SER A 20 1.09 -14.04 -1.84
CA SER A 20 1.76 -13.99 -0.53
C SER A 20 1.84 -12.58 0.05
N GLY A 21 0.93 -11.69 -0.32
CA GLY A 21 0.78 -10.42 0.36
C GLY A 21 0.13 -10.62 1.74
N ALA A 22 -0.08 -9.53 2.45
CA ALA A 22 -0.57 -9.62 3.82
C ALA A 22 -1.93 -10.32 3.91
N ALA A 23 -2.82 -10.08 2.95
CA ALA A 23 -4.15 -10.69 3.01
C ALA A 23 -4.08 -12.20 2.82
N GLY A 24 -3.33 -12.66 1.83
CA GLY A 24 -3.16 -14.10 1.59
C GLY A 24 -2.47 -14.78 2.76
N LEU A 25 -1.43 -14.16 3.30
CA LEU A 25 -0.72 -14.72 4.44
C LEU A 25 -1.62 -14.73 5.70
N ALA A 26 -2.47 -13.73 5.86
CA ALA A 26 -3.42 -13.74 6.99
C ALA A 26 -4.38 -14.92 6.89
N ALA A 27 -4.87 -15.21 5.67
CA ALA A 27 -5.72 -16.38 5.46
C ALA A 27 -4.96 -17.67 5.77
N ALA A 28 -3.72 -17.76 5.29
CA ALA A 28 -2.90 -18.96 5.49
C ALA A 28 -2.61 -19.19 6.97
N VAL A 29 -2.19 -18.15 7.69
CA VAL A 29 -1.85 -18.26 9.10
C VAL A 29 -3.09 -18.63 9.93
N THR A 30 -4.21 -17.98 9.64
CA THR A 30 -5.45 -18.26 10.37
C THR A 30 -5.90 -19.69 10.15
N ALA A 31 -5.92 -20.16 8.91
CA ALA A 31 -6.32 -21.54 8.61
C ALA A 31 -5.39 -22.54 9.29
N ALA A 32 -4.07 -22.30 9.23
CA ALA A 32 -3.09 -23.19 9.84
C ALA A 32 -3.17 -23.19 11.36
N GLU A 33 -3.47 -22.03 11.95
CA GLU A 33 -3.67 -21.92 13.41
C GLU A 33 -4.82 -22.84 13.87
N HIS A 34 -5.80 -23.06 13.00
CA HIS A 34 -6.93 -23.95 13.27
C HIS A 34 -6.70 -25.38 12.81
N GLY A 35 -5.47 -25.73 12.46
CA GLY A 35 -5.08 -27.11 12.18
C GLY A 35 -5.18 -27.56 10.75
N LEU A 36 -5.44 -26.66 9.82
CA LEU A 36 -5.53 -27.02 8.41
C LEU A 36 -4.16 -27.06 7.74
N GLU A 37 -4.04 -27.92 6.73
CA GLU A 37 -2.86 -27.97 5.88
C GLU A 37 -2.99 -26.88 4.80
N VAL A 38 -2.02 -25.97 4.76
CA VAL A 38 -2.08 -24.81 3.89
C VAL A 38 -0.86 -24.76 2.98
N VAL A 39 -1.10 -24.48 1.71
CA VAL A 39 -0.06 -24.20 0.72
C VAL A 39 -0.25 -22.77 0.22
N VAL A 40 0.83 -22.01 0.17
CA VAL A 40 0.86 -20.69 -0.44
C VAL A 40 1.72 -20.77 -1.69
N ALA A 41 1.15 -20.38 -2.82
CA ALA A 41 1.89 -20.36 -4.10
C ALA A 41 2.04 -18.91 -4.55
N GLU A 42 3.29 -18.46 -4.62
CA GLU A 42 3.63 -17.11 -5.04
C GLU A 42 4.24 -17.15 -6.45
N LYS A 43 3.77 -16.30 -7.32
CA LYS A 43 4.24 -16.19 -8.70
C LYS A 43 5.69 -15.71 -8.78
N GLU A 44 6.07 -14.78 -7.91
CA GLU A 44 7.35 -14.10 -7.97
C GLU A 44 8.45 -14.81 -7.15
N UNK A 45 9.51 -14.34 -7.28
CA UNK A 45 10.58 -14.78 -6.64
C UNK A 45 10.62 -14.56 -5.26
N PHE A 46 10.02 -13.42 -4.93
CA PHE A 46 9.95 -12.95 -3.55
C PHE A 46 8.53 -13.06 -3.01
N LEU A 47 8.44 -13.33 -1.72
CA LEU A 47 7.18 -13.33 -0.97
C LEU A 47 6.88 -11.92 -0.49
N GLY A 48 5.59 -11.57 -0.42
CA GLY A 48 5.15 -10.34 0.20
C GLY A 48 4.42 -9.36 -0.71
N GLY A 49 4.64 -9.46 -2.01
CA GLY A 49 3.94 -8.60 -2.97
C GLY A 49 4.05 -7.12 -2.64
N THR A 50 3.01 -6.37 -2.94
CA THR A 50 2.95 -4.93 -2.63
C THR A 50 3.00 -4.66 -1.13
N SER A 51 2.45 -5.58 -0.32
CA SER A 51 2.46 -5.42 1.15
C SER A 51 3.88 -5.21 1.68
N ALA A 52 4.87 -5.92 1.12
CA ALA A 52 6.25 -5.80 1.58
C ALA A 52 6.84 -4.43 1.29
N TRP A 53 6.30 -3.70 0.31
CA TRP A 53 6.75 -2.36 -0.06
C TRP A 53 5.96 -1.25 0.64
N SER A 54 4.86 -1.59 1.30
CA SER A 54 3.91 -0.62 1.86
C SER A 54 4.43 0.00 3.16
N GLY A 55 3.76 1.03 3.62
CA GLY A 55 4.01 1.60 4.93
C GLY A 55 3.60 0.71 6.09
N GLY A 56 2.83 -0.33 5.81
CA GLY A 56 2.48 -1.32 6.82
C GLY A 56 1.31 -0.95 7.73
N TRP A 57 0.57 0.10 7.38
CA TRP A 57 -0.56 0.53 8.20
C TRP A 57 -1.80 -0.30 7.91
N LEU A 58 -2.52 -0.65 9.00
CA LEU A 58 -3.83 -1.31 8.93
C LEU A 58 -4.85 -0.42 9.62
N TRP A 59 -5.93 -0.08 8.93
CA TRP A 59 -7.01 0.70 9.52
C TRP A 59 -8.02 -0.25 10.13
N ILE A 60 -8.09 -0.29 11.46
CA ILE A 60 -8.98 -1.19 12.21
C ILE A 60 -9.63 -0.39 13.32
N PRO A 61 -10.78 0.21 13.06
CA PRO A 61 -11.47 0.94 14.13
C PRO A 61 -11.80 0.05 15.32
N ARG A 62 -11.69 0.60 16.51
CA ARG A 62 -11.98 -0.07 17.76
C ARG A 62 -11.05 -1.26 18.04
N ASN A 63 -9.83 -1.18 17.55
CA ASN A 63 -8.86 -2.25 17.78
C ASN A 63 -8.42 -2.30 19.24
N PRO A 64 -7.97 -3.48 19.72
CA PRO A 64 -7.63 -3.63 21.14
C PRO A 64 -6.45 -2.78 21.61
N LEU A 65 -5.53 -2.40 20.73
CA LEU A 65 -4.42 -1.54 21.12
C LEU A 65 -4.89 -0.12 21.42
N ALA A 66 -5.82 0.38 20.69
CA ALA A 66 -6.44 1.67 21.00
C ALA A 66 -7.18 1.63 22.34
N UNK A 67 -7.76 0.65 22.41
CA UNK A 67 -8.45 0.46 23.53
C UNK A 67 -7.63 0.48 24.72
N ALA A 68 -6.53 -0.15 24.70
CA ALA A 68 -5.56 -0.19 25.81
C ALA A 68 -4.96 1.17 26.11
N GLU A 69 -4.91 2.04 25.13
CA GLU A 69 -4.37 3.40 25.30
C GLU A 69 -5.41 4.43 25.74
N GLY A 70 -6.66 4.01 25.93
CA GLY A 70 -7.74 4.89 26.33
C GLY A 70 -8.56 5.46 25.18
N UNK A 71 -8.28 5.14 24.01
CA UNK A 71 -8.92 5.53 22.93
C UNK A 71 -10.04 4.70 22.73
N VAL A 72 -11.12 4.91 23.52
CA VAL A 72 -12.34 4.12 23.47
C VAL A 72 -13.39 4.86 22.65
N GLU A 73 -13.95 4.17 21.69
CA GLU A 73 -15.05 4.72 20.90
C GLU A 73 -16.16 3.69 20.77
N ASP A 74 -17.39 4.16 20.61
CA ASP A 74 -18.51 3.25 20.44
C ASP A 74 -18.56 2.70 19.01
N ALA A 75 -19.46 1.76 18.77
CA ALA A 75 -19.55 1.11 17.48
C ALA A 75 -20.06 2.05 16.37
N GLU A 76 -20.80 3.09 16.75
CA GLU A 76 -21.38 4.01 15.77
C GLU A 76 -20.40 5.04 15.21
N SER A 77 -19.38 5.40 15.98
CA SER A 77 -18.46 6.44 15.55
C SER A 77 -17.76 6.10 14.23
N PRO A 78 -17.17 4.90 14.06
CA PRO A 78 -16.59 4.55 12.76
C PRO A 78 -17.63 4.49 11.65
N LYS A 79 -18.85 4.04 11.96
CA LYS A 79 -19.90 3.96 10.94
C LYS A 79 -20.33 5.34 10.48
N THR A 80 -20.42 6.30 11.40
CA THR A 80 -20.74 7.69 11.06
C THR A 80 -19.71 8.24 10.09
N TYR A 81 -18.43 8.03 10.38
CA TYR A 81 -17.35 8.45 9.50
C TYR A 81 -17.47 7.81 8.12
N LEU A 82 -17.69 6.49 8.09
CA LEU A 82 -17.76 5.77 6.82
C LEU A 82 -18.98 6.14 6.00
N ARG A 83 -20.13 6.38 6.63
CA ARG A 83 -21.31 6.82 5.88
C ARG A 83 -21.02 8.14 5.17
N SER A 84 -20.38 9.06 5.86
CA SER A 84 -20.00 10.33 5.25
C SER A 84 -18.97 10.14 4.14
N GLU A 85 -17.94 9.34 4.38
CA GLU A 85 -16.86 9.13 3.43
C GLU A 85 -17.33 8.39 2.17
N LEU A 86 -18.20 7.39 2.34
CA LEU A 86 -18.67 6.57 1.23
C LEU A 86 -19.96 7.10 0.59
N HIS A 87 -20.46 8.21 1.09
CA HIS A 87 -21.68 8.87 0.58
C HIS A 87 -22.87 7.90 0.55
N THR A 88 -23.10 7.23 1.66
CA THR A 88 -24.20 6.28 1.79
C THR A 88 -24.80 6.33 3.18
N ASP A 89 -26.12 6.10 3.27
CA ASP A 89 -26.78 5.98 4.56
C ASP A 89 -26.70 4.57 5.12
N CYS A 90 -26.42 3.58 4.28
CA CYS A 90 -26.45 2.18 4.66
C CYS A 90 -25.15 1.48 4.27
N LEU A 91 -24.38 1.06 5.27
CA LEU A 91 -23.16 0.29 5.03
C LEU A 91 -23.55 -1.14 4.68
N ASP A 92 -22.86 -1.73 3.71
CA ASP A 92 -23.22 -3.07 3.25
C ASP A 92 -22.70 -4.15 4.21
N ALA A 93 -23.06 -5.43 3.93
CA ALA A 93 -22.71 -6.54 4.80
C ALA A 93 -21.20 -6.76 4.90
N ARG A 94 -20.46 -6.46 3.83
CA ARG A 94 -19.00 -6.61 3.86
C ARG A 94 -18.38 -5.60 4.82
N MET A 95 -18.83 -4.36 4.78
CA MET A 95 -18.31 -3.34 5.69
C MET A 95 -18.66 -3.68 7.14
N GLU A 96 -19.88 -4.14 7.39
CA GLU A 96 -20.27 -4.56 8.73
C GLU A 96 -19.39 -5.72 9.24
N ALA A 97 -19.09 -6.68 8.36
CA ALA A 97 -18.20 -7.80 8.73
C ALA A 97 -16.79 -7.30 9.03
N PHE A 98 -16.28 -6.37 8.23
CA PHE A 98 -14.97 -5.80 8.46
C PHE A 98 -14.89 -5.10 9.82
N LEU A 99 -15.88 -4.26 10.11
CA LEU A 99 -15.88 -3.51 11.37
C LEU A 99 -16.00 -4.42 12.57
N ASP A 100 -16.80 -5.49 12.47
CA ASP A 100 -16.98 -6.45 13.55
C ASP A 100 -15.75 -7.34 13.73
N GLN A 101 -15.17 -7.84 12.64
CA GLN A 101 -14.12 -8.86 12.70
C GLN A 101 -12.71 -8.28 12.76
N GLY A 102 -12.53 -7.02 12.36
CA GLY A 102 -11.20 -6.42 12.38
C GLY A 102 -10.55 -6.45 13.75
N PRO A 103 -11.21 -5.99 14.82
CA PRO A 103 -10.62 -6.06 16.15
C PRO A 103 -10.32 -7.50 16.59
N ARG A 104 -11.15 -8.44 16.20
CA ARG A 104 -10.91 -9.86 16.53
C ARG A 104 -9.69 -10.40 15.77
N MET A 105 -9.51 -9.96 14.53
CA MET A 105 -8.32 -10.33 13.75
C MET A 105 -7.06 -9.82 14.44
N VAL A 106 -7.05 -8.56 14.86
CA VAL A 106 -5.90 -7.99 15.57
C VAL A 106 -5.61 -8.78 16.83
N GLU A 107 -6.62 -9.11 17.60
CA GLU A 107 -6.46 -9.89 18.81
C GLU A 107 -5.88 -11.29 18.55
N UNK A 108 -6.29 -11.95 17.49
CA UNK A 108 -5.84 -13.15 17.13
C UNK A 108 -4.43 -13.20 16.86
N PHE A 109 -4.12 -12.29 16.01
CA PHE A 109 -2.72 -12.20 15.58
C PHE A 109 -1.80 -11.77 16.71
N GLN A 110 -2.18 -10.75 17.43
CA GLN A 110 -1.37 -10.22 18.53
C GLN A 110 -1.08 -11.26 19.61
N ARG A 111 -2.08 -12.05 19.97
CA ARG A 111 -1.96 -12.99 21.08
C ARG A 111 -1.38 -14.34 20.69
N ARG A 112 -1.61 -14.78 19.45
CA ARG A 112 -1.35 -16.17 19.08
C ARG A 112 -0.22 -16.33 18.08
N THR A 113 0.25 -15.26 17.47
CA THR A 113 1.23 -15.35 16.38
C THR A 113 2.38 -14.40 16.61
N ALA A 114 3.34 -14.42 15.69
CA ALA A 114 4.47 -13.49 15.70
C ALA A 114 4.09 -12.09 15.22
N VAL A 115 2.85 -11.88 14.77
CA VAL A 115 2.43 -10.56 14.29
C VAL A 115 2.11 -9.69 15.49
N GLN A 116 2.95 -8.68 15.73
CA GLN A 116 2.81 -7.76 16.86
C GLN A 116 2.68 -6.35 16.31
N PHE A 117 1.75 -5.58 16.84
CA PHE A 117 1.41 -4.26 16.36
C PHE A 117 1.71 -3.18 17.39
N PHE A 118 1.91 -1.96 16.91
CA PHE A 118 1.85 -0.77 17.73
C PHE A 118 0.76 0.16 17.21
N SER A 119 0.22 0.98 18.10
CA SER A 119 -0.89 1.86 17.76
C SER A 119 -0.41 3.11 17.03
N GLY A 120 -1.16 3.53 16.01
CA GLY A 120 -0.97 4.82 15.37
C GLY A 120 -1.74 5.90 16.13
N SER A 121 -1.36 6.14 17.37
CA SER A 121 -2.06 7.08 18.25
C SER A 121 -2.05 8.51 17.74
N ARG A 122 -1.12 8.84 16.84
CA ARG A 122 -1.02 10.18 16.24
C ARG A 122 -1.30 10.17 14.74
N MET A 123 -1.95 9.13 14.23
CA MET A 123 -2.32 9.01 12.81
C MET A 123 -3.80 9.36 12.66
N PRO A 124 -4.14 10.58 12.25
CA PRO A 124 -5.55 10.94 12.08
C PRO A 124 -6.16 10.26 10.86
N ASP A 125 -7.47 10.11 10.88
CA ASP A 125 -8.17 9.80 9.64
C ASP A 125 -7.92 10.94 8.64
N PHE A 126 -8.10 10.64 7.35
CA PHE A 126 -7.72 11.59 6.30
C PHE A 126 -8.57 12.86 6.31
N HIS A 127 -9.83 12.79 6.77
CA HIS A 127 -10.75 13.91 6.69
C HIS A 127 -11.40 14.22 8.05
N ASP A 128 -11.57 15.49 8.34
CA ASP A 128 -12.26 15.94 9.56
C ASP A 128 -13.76 15.91 9.34
N UNK A 129 -14.22 14.72 9.25
CA UNK A 129 -15.57 14.53 9.00
C UNK A 129 -16.17 14.06 10.27
N PRO A 130 -17.59 14.10 10.30
CA PRO A 130 -18.23 13.53 11.48
C PRO A 130 -17.81 12.09 11.72
N GLY A 131 -17.49 11.77 12.93
CA GLY A 131 -17.02 10.42 13.32
C GLY A 131 -15.55 10.18 13.10
N SER A 132 -14.78 11.13 12.56
CA SER A 132 -13.35 10.97 12.39
C SER A 132 -12.63 11.04 13.73
N VAL A 133 -11.43 10.48 13.79
CA VAL A 133 -10.59 10.54 14.98
C VAL A 133 -9.21 11.10 14.64
N ARG A 134 -8.53 11.57 15.66
CA ARG A 134 -7.17 12.12 15.51
C ARG A 134 -6.10 11.04 15.68
N GLY A 135 -6.47 9.83 16.01
CA GLY A 135 -5.53 8.72 16.09
C GLY A 135 -6.16 7.47 16.67
N GLY A 136 -5.45 6.38 16.54
CA GLY A 136 -5.81 5.11 17.16
C GLY A 136 -6.50 4.10 16.28
N ARG A 137 -7.07 4.50 15.15
CA ARG A 137 -7.69 3.53 14.25
C ARG A 137 -6.68 2.77 13.41
N SER A 138 -5.54 3.38 13.12
CA SER A 138 -4.50 2.73 12.32
C SER A 138 -3.47 2.07 13.22
N LEU A 139 -3.00 0.92 12.80
CA LEU A 139 -1.96 0.13 13.47
C LEU A 139 -0.83 -0.13 12.50
N CYS A 140 0.37 -0.43 13.06
CA CYS A 140 1.48 -0.84 12.23
C CYS A 140 2.23 -1.98 12.92
N ALA A 141 2.89 -2.81 12.14
CA ALA A 141 3.68 -3.90 12.74
C ALA A 141 4.92 -3.37 13.44
N UNK A 142 5.23 -3.93 14.54
CA UNK A 142 6.36 -3.66 15.21
C UNK A 142 7.48 -4.09 14.40
N PRO A 143 8.68 -3.41 14.51
CA PRO A 143 9.85 -3.87 13.78
C PRO A 143 10.23 -5.31 14.09
N PHE A 144 10.91 -5.96 13.17
CA PHE A 144 11.21 -7.38 13.26
C PHE A 144 12.66 -7.64 12.88
N ASP A 145 13.31 -8.57 13.59
CA ASP A 145 14.66 -9.00 13.26
C ASP A 145 14.58 -10.10 12.20
N GLY A 146 15.01 -9.78 10.98
CA GLY A 146 14.93 -10.71 9.86
C GLY A 146 15.70 -12.01 10.06
N ARG A 147 16.66 -12.03 10.97
CA ARG A 147 17.39 -13.27 11.28
C ARG A 147 16.47 -14.39 11.76
N GLN A 148 15.31 -14.03 12.35
CA GLN A 148 14.35 -15.03 12.82
C GLN A 148 13.72 -15.85 11.69
N LEU A 149 13.83 -15.40 10.44
CA LEU A 149 13.29 -16.15 9.30
C LEU A 149 14.22 -17.25 8.80
N GLY A 150 15.48 -17.28 9.30
CA GLY A 150 16.45 -18.26 8.82
C GLY A 150 16.67 -18.07 7.32
N PRO A 151 16.77 -19.14 6.54
CA PRO A 151 17.02 -19.01 5.10
C PRO A 151 15.88 -18.35 4.33
N TRP A 152 14.68 -18.28 4.92
CA TRP A 152 13.54 -17.65 4.25
C TRP A 152 13.69 -16.14 4.12
N ILE A 153 14.61 -15.52 4.87
CA ILE A 153 14.85 -14.08 4.71
C ILE A 153 15.22 -13.73 3.26
N ASP A 154 15.87 -14.65 2.55
CA ASP A 154 16.27 -14.42 1.16
C ASP A 154 15.07 -14.46 0.21
N ARG A 155 13.94 -14.97 0.66
CA ARG A 155 12.72 -14.99 -0.13
C ARG A 155 11.78 -13.84 0.20
N LEU A 156 12.07 -13.07 1.25
CA LEU A 156 11.25 -11.89 1.57
C LEU A 156 11.59 -10.77 0.59
N ARG A 157 10.55 -10.17 -0.02
CA ARG A 157 10.76 -9.04 -0.92
C ARG A 157 11.49 -7.93 -0.17
N PRO A 158 12.59 -7.42 -0.70
CA PRO A 158 13.29 -6.30 -0.04
C PRO A 158 12.42 -5.05 -0.01
N PRO A 159 12.69 -4.10 0.88
CA PRO A 159 11.95 -2.82 0.86
C PRO A 159 12.09 -2.12 -0.48
N LEU A 160 11.10 -1.32 -0.82
CA LEU A 160 11.16 -0.53 -2.05
C LEU A 160 12.38 0.40 -1.98
N ASP A 161 13.29 0.28 -2.94
CA ASP A 161 14.57 0.99 -2.88
C ASP A 161 14.38 2.50 -2.97
N LEU A 162 13.34 2.96 -3.63
CA LEU A 162 13.08 4.39 -3.79
C LEU A 162 12.70 5.09 -2.48
N ILE A 163 12.25 4.33 -1.48
CA ILE A 163 11.85 4.91 -0.19
C ILE A 163 12.64 4.33 0.98
N SER A 164 13.83 3.83 0.70
CA SER A 164 14.72 3.32 1.75
C SER A 164 16.10 3.93 1.61
N UNK A 165 16.74 4.01 2.54
CA UNK A 165 17.98 4.57 2.53
C UNK A 165 19.01 3.56 2.36
N ALA A 166 19.64 3.45 1.40
CA ALA A 166 20.67 2.45 1.16
C ALA A 166 20.16 1.02 1.44
N GLY A 167 18.91 0.76 1.13
CA GLY A 167 18.30 -0.55 1.40
C GLY A 167 17.81 -0.73 2.83
N MET A 168 17.93 0.28 3.65
CA MET A 168 17.47 0.23 5.04
C MET A 168 16.06 0.83 5.13
N GLY A 169 15.10 0.03 5.62
CA GLY A 169 13.75 0.53 5.84
C GLY A 169 13.72 1.55 6.98
N ILE A 170 12.91 2.58 6.83
CA ILE A 170 12.71 3.60 7.86
C ILE A 170 11.23 3.63 8.22
N ALA A 171 10.93 3.34 9.50
CA ALA A 171 9.55 3.33 9.97
C ALA A 171 8.98 4.74 9.98
N GLY A 172 7.68 4.84 9.82
CA GLY A 172 7.01 6.13 9.97
C GLY A 172 7.05 6.61 11.41
N GLY A 173 6.54 7.79 11.65
CA GLY A 173 6.46 8.37 12.98
C GLY A 173 7.82 8.73 13.55
N ALA A 174 8.14 8.21 14.72
CA ALA A 174 9.36 8.62 15.45
C ALA A 174 10.65 8.30 14.69
N ASP A 175 10.71 7.16 14.04
CA ASP A 175 11.90 6.75 13.30
C ASP A 175 12.19 7.74 12.16
N LEU A 176 11.18 8.07 11.38
CA LEU A 176 11.33 9.03 10.29
C LEU A 176 11.66 10.42 10.81
N ALA A 177 11.03 10.83 11.92
CA ALA A 177 11.32 12.13 12.53
C ALA A 177 12.78 12.24 12.95
N HIS A 178 13.37 11.16 13.49
CA HIS A 178 14.79 11.18 13.86
C HIS A 178 15.69 11.36 12.64
N PHE A 179 15.34 10.75 11.52
CA PHE A 179 16.13 10.94 10.29
C PHE A 179 15.98 12.35 9.74
N PHE A 180 14.81 12.90 9.79
CA PHE A 180 14.63 14.29 9.36
C PHE A 180 15.35 15.29 10.27
N UNK A 181 15.44 14.94 11.47
CA UNK A 181 15.97 15.80 12.37
C UNK A 181 17.33 15.55 12.79
N ALA A 182 17.94 14.77 12.10
CA ALA A 182 19.28 14.33 12.55
C ALA A 182 20.31 15.47 12.59
N ARG A 183 20.16 16.44 11.75
CA ARG A 183 21.10 17.57 11.70
C ARG A 183 20.89 18.60 12.81
N ARG A 184 19.75 18.54 13.49
CA ARG A 184 19.38 19.56 14.47
C ARG A 184 19.39 19.07 15.91
N SER A 185 19.48 17.76 16.10
CA SER A 185 19.34 17.15 17.42
C SER A 185 20.37 16.05 17.57
N LEU A 186 21.12 16.08 18.66
CA LEU A 186 22.06 15.00 18.97
C LEU A 186 21.33 13.69 19.19
N ARG A 187 20.14 13.74 19.81
CA ARG A 187 19.32 12.55 20.00
C ARG A 187 18.91 11.95 18.66
N SER A 188 18.47 12.78 17.73
CA SER A 188 18.08 12.33 16.40
C SER A 188 19.28 11.81 15.63
N ALA A 189 20.42 12.47 15.74
CA ALA A 189 21.67 12.00 15.14
C ALA A 189 22.11 10.63 15.69
N UNK A 190 21.89 10.37 16.81
CA UNK A 190 22.22 9.19 17.45
C UNK A 190 21.39 8.08 17.02
N UNK A 191 20.28 8.42 16.83
CA UNK A 191 19.36 7.49 16.38
C UNK A 191 19.66 7.08 15.03
N ALA A 192 19.80 8.10 14.14
CA ALA A 192 20.13 7.86 12.74
C ALA A 192 21.46 7.12 12.60
N GLY A 193 22.44 7.54 13.32
CA GLY A 193 23.75 6.90 13.30
C GLY A 193 23.74 5.42 13.75
N UNK A 194 23.09 5.16 14.62
CA UNK A 194 22.95 3.90 15.13
C UNK A 194 22.36 2.99 14.19
N ARG A 195 21.25 3.51 13.55
CA ARG A 195 20.58 2.79 12.50
C ARG A 195 21.54 2.51 11.33
N LEU A 196 22.28 3.49 10.93
CA LEU A 196 23.22 3.32 9.80
C LEU A 196 24.35 2.35 10.12
N LEU A 197 24.93 2.42 11.30
CA LEU A 197 25.98 1.49 11.70
C LEU A 197 25.47 0.05 11.76
N ARG A 198 24.29 -0.14 12.35
CA ARG A 198 23.66 -1.45 12.40
C ARG A 198 23.39 -1.98 11.00
N HIS A 199 22.93 -1.11 10.11
CA HIS A 199 22.66 -1.50 8.73
C HIS A 199 23.94 -1.90 8.00
N CYS A 200 25.05 -1.16 8.19
CA CYS A 200 26.34 -1.53 7.60
C CYS A 200 26.78 -2.89 8.10
N ARG A 201 26.63 -3.16 9.38
CA ARG A 201 26.95 -4.46 9.95
C ARG A 201 26.10 -5.56 9.30
N ASP A 202 24.81 -5.30 9.14
CA ASP A 202 23.89 -6.27 8.53
C ASP A 202 24.25 -6.54 7.07
N LEU A 203 24.64 -5.52 6.33
CA LEU A 203 25.06 -5.69 4.94
C LEU A 203 26.30 -6.55 4.84
N LEU A 204 27.25 -6.37 5.74
CA LEU A 204 28.47 -7.17 5.77
C LEU A 204 28.21 -8.62 6.18
N UNK A 205 27.29 -8.71 7.10
CA UNK A 205 27.08 -10.01 7.63
C UNK A 205 26.11 -10.83 6.90
N HIS A 206 25.12 -10.17 6.38
CA HIS A 206 24.00 -10.90 5.77
C HIS A 206 23.71 -10.52 4.31
N GLY A 207 24.31 -9.47 3.80
CA GLY A 207 24.03 -9.00 2.45
C GLY A 207 22.73 -8.20 2.32
N ARG A 208 22.04 -7.93 3.42
CA ARG A 208 20.82 -7.10 3.43
C ARG A 208 20.56 -6.61 4.85
N GLY A 209 19.71 -5.57 4.96
CA GLY A 209 19.31 -5.07 6.27
C GLY A 209 18.43 -6.09 6.99
N MET A 210 18.71 -6.32 8.26
CA MET A 210 17.97 -7.29 9.06
C MET A 210 17.01 -6.65 10.06
N HIS A 211 17.08 -5.33 10.25
CA HIS A 211 16.09 -4.60 11.05
C HIS A 211 14.96 -4.19 10.14
N LEU A 212 13.86 -4.93 10.18
CA LEU A 212 12.76 -4.75 9.25
C LEU A 212 11.68 -3.88 9.89
N VAL A 213 11.07 -3.00 9.09
CA VAL A 213 10.04 -2.07 9.54
C VAL A 213 8.92 -2.00 8.50
N ASN A 214 7.85 -1.31 8.82
CA ASN A 214 6.74 -1.02 7.91
C ASN A 214 6.13 -2.30 7.35
N GLY A 215 5.74 -2.30 6.09
CA GLY A 215 5.16 -3.47 5.43
C GLY A 215 6.14 -4.63 5.35
N ASN A 216 7.43 -4.34 5.27
CA ASN A 216 8.44 -5.39 5.27
C ASN A 216 8.40 -6.18 6.58
N ALA A 217 8.29 -5.47 7.72
CA ALA A 217 8.15 -6.13 9.02
C ALA A 217 6.85 -6.90 9.11
N LEU A 218 5.76 -6.33 8.61
CA LEU A 218 4.46 -7.01 8.63
C LEU A 218 4.54 -8.34 7.90
N VAL A 219 5.08 -8.33 6.69
CA VAL A 219 5.20 -9.57 5.90
C VAL A 219 6.14 -10.54 6.59
N ALA A 220 7.27 -10.07 7.13
CA ALA A 220 8.21 -10.94 7.83
C ALA A 220 7.56 -11.64 9.02
N ARG A 221 6.77 -10.89 9.79
CA ARG A 221 6.05 -11.47 10.94
C ARG A 221 5.00 -12.46 10.50
N LEU A 222 4.32 -12.18 9.39
CA LEU A 222 3.37 -13.15 8.84
C LEU A 222 4.08 -14.40 8.33
N LEU A 223 5.23 -14.25 7.68
CA LEU A 223 6.01 -15.42 7.23
C LEU A 223 6.50 -16.25 8.42
N LYS A 224 6.99 -15.60 9.47
CA LYS A 224 7.41 -16.31 10.69
C LYS A 224 6.24 -17.10 11.26
N SER A 225 5.07 -16.45 11.34
CA SER A 225 3.87 -17.10 11.86
C SER A 225 3.44 -18.29 11.00
N ALA A 226 3.56 -18.14 9.67
CA ALA A 226 3.23 -19.22 8.74
C ALA A 226 4.20 -20.40 8.90
N LEU A 227 5.49 -20.09 8.96
CA LEU A 227 6.51 -21.14 9.12
C LEU A 227 6.35 -21.87 10.45
N ASP A 228 6.05 -21.15 11.52
CA ASP A 228 5.81 -21.78 12.84
C ASP A 228 4.64 -22.74 12.81
N ARG A 229 3.69 -22.56 11.90
CA ARG A 229 2.50 -23.39 11.76
C ARG A 229 2.57 -24.38 10.60
N ARG A 230 3.77 -24.55 10.04
CA ARG A 230 4.03 -25.50 8.95
C ARG A 230 3.26 -25.22 7.67
N VAL A 231 2.92 -23.97 7.44
CA VAL A 231 2.42 -23.55 6.12
C VAL A 231 3.52 -23.79 5.10
N ARG A 232 3.19 -24.37 3.99
CA ARG A 232 4.17 -24.65 2.94
C ARG A 232 4.15 -23.51 1.94
N LEU A 233 5.30 -22.84 1.83
CA LEU A 233 5.46 -21.63 1.01
C LEU A 233 6.27 -21.97 -0.24
N PHE A 234 5.75 -21.57 -1.40
CA PHE A 234 6.44 -21.80 -2.68
C PHE A 234 6.53 -20.48 -3.44
N THR A 235 7.72 -20.21 -3.97
CA THR A 235 7.91 -19.05 -4.88
C THR A 235 8.05 -19.57 -6.30
N GLU A 236 7.86 -18.69 -7.25
CA GLU A 236 7.95 -19.00 -8.67
C GLU A 236 7.00 -20.11 -9.10
N UNK A 237 5.68 -20.17 -8.64
CA UNK A 237 4.79 -20.96 -8.87
C UNK A 237 3.66 -20.35 -9.28
N PRO A 238 3.57 -19.62 -10.39
CA PRO A 238 2.32 -18.94 -10.78
C PRO A 238 1.18 -19.90 -11.05
N ALA A 239 -0.04 -19.47 -10.70
CA ALA A 239 -1.24 -20.25 -10.98
C ALA A 239 -1.75 -19.92 -12.39
N ARG A 240 -1.95 -20.93 -13.21
CA ARG A 240 -2.36 -20.74 -14.59
C ARG A 240 -3.84 -21.05 -14.85
N GLY A 241 -4.52 -21.71 -13.93
CA GLY A 241 -5.94 -22.02 -14.08
C GLY A 241 -6.48 -22.58 -12.79
N LEU A 242 -7.81 -22.60 -12.70
CA LEU A 242 -8.49 -23.22 -11.57
C LEU A 242 -9.00 -24.58 -11.97
N LEU A 243 -9.04 -25.50 -10.99
CA LEU A 243 -9.61 -26.82 -11.22
C LEU A 243 -11.06 -26.82 -10.78
N UNK A 244 -11.83 -27.08 -11.40
CA UNK A 244 -13.21 -27.11 -11.15
C UNK A 244 -13.65 -28.52 -11.12
N ASP A 245 -14.64 -28.90 -10.29
CA ASP A 245 -15.43 -30.12 -10.27
C ASP A 245 -16.90 -29.70 -10.31
N GLY A 246 -17.48 -29.74 -11.48
CA GLY A 246 -18.73 -29.07 -11.70
C GLY A 246 -18.55 -27.57 -11.45
N GLU A 247 -19.32 -27.05 -10.53
CA GLU A 247 -19.20 -25.63 -10.13
C GLU A 247 -18.22 -25.39 -8.96
N UNK A 248 -17.61 -26.27 -8.26
CA UNK A 248 -16.76 -26.17 -7.20
C UNK A 248 -15.41 -26.03 -7.71
N VAL A 249 -14.88 -25.04 -7.15
CA VAL A 249 -13.45 -24.89 -7.38
C VAL A 249 -12.73 -25.80 -6.39
N VAL A 250 -11.90 -26.70 -6.90
CA VAL A 250 -11.26 -27.73 -6.09
C VAL A 250 -9.74 -27.68 -6.13
N GLY A 251 -9.16 -26.63 -6.69
CA GLY A 251 -7.71 -26.48 -6.74
C GLY A 251 -7.29 -25.58 -7.86
N ALA A 252 -6.01 -25.64 -8.19
CA ALA A 252 -5.45 -24.81 -9.25
C ALA A 252 -4.37 -25.56 -10.00
N ARG A 253 -4.13 -25.15 -11.24
CA ARG A 253 -2.97 -25.58 -12.01
C ARG A 253 -1.85 -24.61 -11.75
N ILE A 254 -0.77 -25.13 -11.23
CA ILE A 254 0.39 -24.31 -10.82
C ILE A 254 1.54 -24.65 -11.75
N GLU A 255 2.18 -23.64 -12.28
CA GLU A 255 3.36 -23.84 -13.11
C GLU A 255 4.61 -23.85 -12.25
N ARG A 256 5.47 -24.85 -12.44
CA ARG A 256 6.75 -24.93 -11.77
C ARG A 256 7.80 -25.38 -12.75
N GLY A 257 8.78 -24.51 -13.03
CA GLY A 257 9.84 -24.86 -13.98
C GLY A 257 9.35 -25.22 -15.37
N GLY A 258 8.31 -24.58 -15.83
CA GLY A 258 7.73 -24.83 -17.15
C GLY A 258 6.73 -25.98 -17.22
N ALA A 259 6.56 -26.74 -16.14
CA ALA A 259 5.60 -27.86 -16.08
C ALA A 259 4.39 -27.44 -15.24
N LEU A 260 3.20 -27.97 -15.64
CA LEU A 260 1.97 -27.72 -14.90
C LEU A 260 1.67 -28.85 -13.92
N UNK A 261 1.42 -28.36 -12.67
CA UNK A 261 1.09 -29.27 -11.64
C UNK A 261 -0.27 -28.91 -11.16
N GLU A 262 -0.93 -29.97 -10.62
CA GLU A 262 -2.23 -29.71 -10.02
C GLU A 262 -2.16 -29.80 -8.48
N UNK A 263 -2.55 -28.78 -7.74
CA UNK A 263 -2.63 -28.74 -6.40
C UNK A 263 -4.01 -28.73 -6.11
N ARG A 264 -4.59 -29.75 -5.48
CA ARG A 264 -5.98 -29.83 -5.10
C ARG A 264 -6.17 -29.29 -3.70
N ALA A 265 -7.28 -28.62 -3.50
CA ALA A 265 -7.61 -28.01 -2.20
C ALA A 265 -8.91 -28.62 -1.70
N ARG A 266 -8.88 -29.30 -0.58
CA ARG A 266 -10.06 -29.98 -0.02
C ARG A 266 -11.14 -29.01 0.43
N ARG A 267 -10.76 -27.78 0.82
CA ARG A 267 -11.70 -26.84 1.42
C ARG A 267 -11.88 -25.56 0.63
N GLY A 268 -10.86 -25.14 -0.10
CA GLY A 268 -11.02 -23.93 -0.90
C GLY A 268 -9.72 -23.36 -1.43
N VAL A 269 -9.90 -22.49 -2.42
CA VAL A 269 -8.80 -21.72 -3.04
C VAL A 269 -9.04 -20.25 -2.73
N VAL A 270 -7.99 -19.57 -2.27
CA VAL A 270 -8.05 -18.15 -1.92
C VAL A 270 -7.22 -17.35 -2.92
N LEU A 271 -7.89 -16.47 -3.66
CA LEU A 271 -7.21 -15.58 -4.59
C LEU A 271 -6.68 -14.37 -3.81
N ALA A 272 -5.37 -14.17 -3.86
CA ALA A 272 -4.71 -13.08 -3.12
C ALA A 272 -3.53 -12.57 -3.95
N CYS A 273 -3.75 -12.37 -5.25
CA CYS A 273 -2.68 -12.09 -6.21
C CYS A 273 -2.35 -10.61 -6.37
N GLY A 274 -3.00 -9.72 -5.60
CA GLY A 274 -2.59 -8.32 -5.55
C GLY A 274 -3.24 -7.39 -6.57
N GLY A 275 -4.36 -7.78 -7.15
CA GLY A 275 -5.07 -6.90 -8.08
C GLY A 275 -4.39 -6.77 -9.44
N PHE A 276 -4.60 -5.61 -10.09
CA PHE A 276 -4.16 -5.47 -11.48
C PHE A 276 -3.32 -4.20 -11.76
N PRO A 277 -2.44 -3.76 -10.86
CA PRO A 277 -1.76 -2.48 -11.08
C PRO A 277 -0.86 -2.41 -12.30
N HIS A 278 -0.46 -3.56 -12.87
CA HIS A 278 0.36 -3.60 -14.08
C HIS A 278 -0.30 -4.39 -15.21
N ASP A 279 -1.63 -4.50 -15.19
CA ASP A 279 -2.38 -5.09 -16.29
C ASP A 279 -2.79 -3.97 -17.24
N GLN A 280 -1.97 -3.74 -18.26
CA GLN A 280 -2.16 -2.62 -19.18
C GLN A 280 -3.54 -2.64 -19.84
N ARG A 281 -4.05 -3.81 -20.21
CA ARG A 281 -5.35 -3.93 -20.85
C ARG A 281 -6.47 -3.49 -19.92
N ARG A 282 -6.43 -3.93 -18.66
CA ARG A 282 -7.46 -3.57 -17.68
C ARG A 282 -7.37 -2.09 -17.28
N ILE A 283 -6.15 -1.57 -17.18
CA ILE A 283 -5.94 -0.14 -16.93
C ILE A 283 -6.58 0.68 -18.05
N ALA A 284 -6.35 0.30 -19.32
CA ALA A 284 -6.94 1.03 -20.44
C ALA A 284 -8.47 1.03 -20.39
N GLN A 285 -9.07 -0.04 -19.89
CA GLN A 285 -10.52 -0.15 -19.79
C GLN A 285 -11.09 0.67 -18.63
N LEU A 286 -10.37 0.76 -17.51
CA LEU A 286 -10.95 1.25 -16.25
C LEU A 286 -10.42 2.60 -15.81
N PHE A 287 -9.21 3.01 -16.23
CA PHE A 287 -8.61 4.27 -15.77
C PHE A 287 -8.84 5.33 -16.84
N ALA A 288 -9.74 6.27 -16.56
CA ALA A 288 -10.14 7.27 -17.56
C ALA A 288 -8.95 8.09 -18.10
N HIS A 289 -7.92 8.31 -17.28
CA HIS A 289 -6.75 9.08 -17.70
C HIS A 289 -5.75 8.27 -18.51
N ALA A 290 -5.97 6.98 -18.69
CA ALA A 290 -4.98 6.10 -19.33
C ALA A 290 -5.62 5.24 -20.42
N PRO A 291 -6.16 5.86 -21.49
CA PRO A 291 -6.89 5.09 -22.51
C PRO A 291 -6.04 4.08 -23.28
N CYS A 292 -4.71 4.26 -23.30
CA CYS A 292 -3.80 3.27 -23.90
C CYS A 292 -3.24 2.28 -22.88
N GLY A 293 -3.48 2.52 -21.61
CA GLY A 293 -2.95 1.69 -20.54
C GLY A 293 -1.50 2.00 -20.16
N THR A 294 -0.86 2.93 -20.87
CA THR A 294 0.55 3.28 -20.66
C THR A 294 0.71 4.64 -19.98
N GLU A 295 -0.37 5.40 -19.80
CA GLU A 295 -0.35 6.75 -19.25
C GLU A 295 -0.40 6.75 -17.72
N HIS A 296 -0.17 5.59 -17.10
CA HIS A 296 -0.27 5.41 -15.67
C HIS A 296 0.97 4.69 -15.18
N LEU A 297 1.54 5.15 -14.07
CA LEU A 297 2.77 4.56 -13.53
C LEU A 297 2.51 4.07 -12.11
N SER A 298 2.26 2.78 -11.98
CA SER A 298 2.00 2.19 -10.66
C SER A 298 3.29 2.06 -9.84
N ALA A 299 3.17 2.25 -8.55
CA ALA A 299 4.27 2.01 -7.60
C ALA A 299 4.30 0.57 -7.09
N ALA A 300 3.40 -0.29 -7.55
CA ALA A 300 3.34 -1.69 -7.13
C ALA A 300 4.38 -2.54 -7.88
N PRO A 301 4.74 -3.73 -7.37
CA PRO A 301 5.62 -4.64 -8.12
C PRO A 301 5.06 -5.01 -9.48
N LYS A 302 5.96 -5.15 -10.44
CA LYS A 302 5.56 -5.36 -11.85
C LYS A 302 4.88 -6.68 -12.12
N GLY A 303 5.03 -7.66 -11.23
CA GLY A 303 4.35 -8.95 -11.38
C GLY A 303 2.87 -8.94 -11.06
N ASN A 304 2.33 -7.83 -10.54
CA ASN A 304 0.91 -7.72 -10.19
C ASN A 304 0.10 -7.38 -11.44
N THR A 305 -0.20 -8.39 -12.23
CA THR A 305 -0.75 -8.23 -13.58
C THR A 305 -2.18 -8.75 -13.73
N GLY A 306 -2.92 -8.87 -12.64
CA GLY A 306 -4.34 -9.22 -12.72
C GLY A 306 -4.63 -10.72 -12.74
N ASP A 307 -3.67 -11.54 -12.31
CA ASP A 307 -3.82 -13.00 -12.38
C ASP A 307 -5.06 -13.50 -11.61
N GLY A 308 -5.25 -12.99 -10.38
CA GLY A 308 -6.38 -13.42 -9.55
C GLY A 308 -7.72 -13.05 -10.17
N LEU A 309 -7.79 -11.88 -10.78
CA LEU A 309 -9.02 -11.46 -11.46
C LEU A 309 -9.32 -12.36 -12.64
N ARG A 310 -8.30 -12.67 -13.44
CA ARG A 310 -8.51 -13.56 -14.59
C ARG A 310 -8.94 -14.96 -14.14
N LEU A 311 -8.33 -15.47 -13.08
CA LEU A 311 -8.72 -16.78 -12.54
C LEU A 311 -10.16 -16.76 -12.06
N GLY A 312 -10.55 -15.75 -11.30
CA GLY A 312 -11.94 -15.64 -10.83
C GLY A 312 -12.93 -15.51 -11.97
N GLU A 313 -12.59 -14.69 -12.95
CA GLU A 313 -13.47 -14.50 -14.12
C GLU A 313 -13.57 -15.76 -14.97
N SER A 314 -12.55 -16.60 -14.99
CA SER A 314 -12.56 -17.84 -15.77
C SER A 314 -13.61 -18.83 -15.28
N VAL A 315 -14.10 -18.66 -14.05
CA VAL A 315 -15.16 -19.52 -13.49
C VAL A 315 -16.44 -18.72 -13.19
N UNK A 316 -16.53 -17.55 -13.82
CA UNK A 316 -17.66 -16.77 -13.83
C UNK A 316 -17.82 -15.80 -12.75
N GLY A 317 -16.71 -15.55 -12.12
CA GLY A 317 -16.76 -14.47 -11.13
C GLY A 317 -16.96 -13.08 -11.73
N UNK A 318 -17.64 -12.30 -11.07
CA UNK A 318 -17.93 -11.04 -11.55
C UNK A 318 -16.91 -10.07 -11.12
N UNK A 319 -16.49 -9.07 -11.74
CA UNK A 319 -15.66 -8.08 -11.46
C UNK A 319 -16.46 -6.97 -11.16
N ALA A 320 -16.17 -6.21 -10.13
CA ALA A 320 -16.87 -4.95 -9.75
C ALA A 320 -16.02 -3.79 -10.24
N ASP A 321 -16.56 -3.07 -11.17
CA ASP A 321 -15.86 -1.91 -11.75
C ASP A 321 -16.67 -0.61 -11.60
N ASP A 322 -17.71 -0.65 -10.78
CA ASP A 322 -18.63 0.48 -10.54
C ASP A 322 -18.29 1.24 -9.27
N LEU A 323 -17.01 1.27 -8.92
CA LEU A 323 -16.53 1.96 -7.72
C LEU A 323 -16.21 3.43 -8.01
N ALA A 324 -16.19 4.25 -6.95
CA ALA A 324 -15.90 5.68 -7.08
C ALA A 324 -14.54 5.93 -7.74
N SER A 325 -13.53 5.15 -7.38
CA SER A 325 -12.24 5.13 -8.07
C SER A 325 -11.82 3.68 -8.26
N PRO A 326 -11.28 3.31 -9.43
CA PRO A 326 -10.85 1.92 -9.64
C PRO A 326 -9.53 1.59 -8.96
N ALA A 327 -8.81 2.59 -8.43
CA ALA A 327 -7.50 2.36 -7.84
C ALA A 327 -7.21 3.36 -6.72
N ALA A 328 -6.21 3.05 -5.93
CA ALA A 328 -5.70 3.91 -4.87
C ALA A 328 -4.68 4.87 -5.50
N TRP A 329 -5.11 6.05 -5.85
CA TRP A 329 -4.29 7.00 -6.60
C TRP A 329 -3.17 7.59 -5.77
N ALA A 330 -2.04 7.85 -6.40
CA ALA A 330 -0.94 8.59 -5.80
C ALA A 330 -0.15 9.30 -6.90
N PRO A 331 0.31 10.52 -6.65
CA PRO A 331 1.20 11.16 -7.62
C PRO A 331 2.57 10.49 -7.57
N VAL A 332 3.14 10.25 -8.75
CA VAL A 332 4.46 9.62 -8.85
C VAL A 332 5.36 10.43 -9.77
N SER A 333 6.65 10.28 -9.60
CA SER A 333 7.62 10.84 -10.54
C SER A 333 8.44 9.72 -11.16
N ARG A 334 8.91 9.95 -12.39
CA ARG A 334 9.70 8.98 -13.15
C ARG A 334 11.17 9.11 -12.78
N VAL A 335 11.69 8.14 -12.02
CA VAL A 335 13.10 8.14 -11.62
C VAL A 335 13.90 7.39 -12.69
N PRO A 336 14.87 8.04 -13.35
CA PRO A 336 15.67 7.34 -14.35
C PRO A 336 16.52 6.25 -13.71
N ARG A 337 16.60 5.11 -14.38
CA ARG A 337 17.42 3.98 -13.94
C ARG A 337 18.61 3.78 -14.90
N ALA A 338 19.62 3.05 -14.40
CA ALA A 338 20.85 2.81 -15.15
C ALA A 338 20.62 2.09 -16.48
N ASP A 339 19.56 1.28 -16.56
CA ASP A 339 19.24 0.53 -17.79
C ASP A 339 18.47 1.35 -18.83
N GLY A 340 18.26 2.64 -18.57
CA GLY A 340 17.52 3.51 -19.45
C GLY A 340 16.02 3.55 -19.23
N GLY A 341 15.52 2.73 -18.32
CA GLY A 341 14.11 2.74 -17.95
C GLY A 341 13.83 3.67 -16.80
N PHE A 342 12.62 3.60 -16.27
CA PHE A 342 12.16 4.44 -15.18
C PHE A 342 11.53 3.61 -14.07
N SER A 343 11.62 4.11 -12.83
CA SER A 343 10.84 3.61 -11.69
C SER A 343 9.93 4.71 -11.19
N GLY A 344 8.78 4.36 -10.65
CA GLY A 344 7.85 5.33 -10.11
C GLY A 344 8.09 5.60 -8.64
N PHE A 345 8.47 6.84 -8.31
CA PHE A 345 8.61 7.25 -6.92
C PHE A 345 7.28 7.81 -6.45
N PRO A 346 6.65 7.22 -5.43
CA PRO A 346 5.37 7.76 -4.94
C PRO A 346 5.61 8.93 -3.98
N HIS A 347 4.94 10.05 -4.24
CA HIS A 347 5.11 11.27 -3.44
C HIS A 347 4.09 11.28 -2.30
N LEU A 348 4.38 10.56 -1.25
CA LEU A 348 3.44 10.35 -0.15
C LEU A 348 3.66 11.30 1.02
N LEU A 349 4.88 11.82 1.21
CA LEU A 349 5.23 12.51 2.44
C LEU A 349 5.57 13.99 2.27
N GLU A 350 6.44 14.33 1.30
CA GLU A 350 7.00 15.68 1.28
C GLU A 350 5.99 16.75 0.89
N ARG A 351 4.92 16.38 0.18
CA ARG A 351 3.90 17.34 -0.28
C ARG A 351 3.33 18.19 0.86
N ALA A 352 3.26 17.62 2.07
CA ALA A 352 2.68 18.32 3.23
C ALA A 352 3.69 19.11 4.02
N LYS A 353 4.97 18.97 3.71
CA LYS A 353 6.01 19.67 4.48
C LYS A 353 6.07 21.14 4.10
N PRO A 354 6.46 22.01 5.05
CA PRO A 354 6.53 23.44 4.73
C PRO A 354 7.54 23.72 3.62
N GLY A 355 7.18 24.59 2.70
CA GLY A 355 8.05 25.01 1.61
C GLY A 355 7.82 24.32 0.29
N PHE A 356 6.75 23.51 0.17
CA PHE A 356 6.37 22.87 -1.08
C PHE A 356 4.99 23.31 -1.54
N ILE A 357 4.80 23.46 -2.84
CA ILE A 357 3.49 23.64 -3.46
C ILE A 357 3.40 22.77 -4.72
N ALA A 358 2.18 22.51 -5.17
CA ALA A 358 1.97 21.81 -6.44
C ALA A 358 1.18 22.71 -7.38
N VAL A 359 1.65 22.80 -8.64
CA VAL A 359 1.00 23.64 -9.66
C VAL A 359 0.87 22.87 -10.95
N ARG A 360 -0.11 23.26 -11.75
CA ARG A 360 -0.22 22.83 -13.14
C ARG A 360 0.57 23.81 -14.03
N ARG A 361 0.59 23.51 -15.33
CA ARG A 361 1.37 24.34 -16.26
C ARG A 361 0.87 25.79 -16.34
N ASP A 362 -0.34 26.06 -15.88
CA ASP A 362 -0.83 27.45 -15.79
C ASP A 362 -0.25 28.22 -14.61
N GLY A 363 0.59 27.57 -13.81
CA GLY A 363 1.22 28.19 -12.65
C GLY A 363 0.32 28.28 -11.42
N ARG A 364 -0.85 27.68 -11.46
CA ARG A 364 -1.82 27.76 -10.38
C ARG A 364 -1.86 26.48 -9.56
N ARG A 365 -2.04 26.63 -8.27
CA ARG A 365 -2.34 25.50 -7.39
C ARG A 365 -3.73 24.98 -7.74
N PHE A 366 -3.96 23.71 -7.44
CA PHE A 366 -5.23 23.04 -7.73
C PHE A 366 -5.75 22.21 -6.56
N VAL A 367 -5.01 22.17 -5.45
CA VAL A 367 -5.30 21.23 -4.37
C VAL A 367 -4.66 21.71 -3.08
N ASN A 368 -5.16 21.20 -1.96
CA ASN A 368 -4.46 21.23 -0.68
C ASN A 368 -3.39 20.13 -0.76
N GLU A 369 -2.14 20.52 -0.90
CA GLU A 369 -1.05 19.55 -1.10
C GLU A 369 -0.85 18.62 0.09
N ALA A 370 -1.35 19.00 1.27
CA ALA A 370 -1.21 18.20 2.48
C ALA A 370 -2.33 17.19 2.65
N ASP A 371 -3.34 17.22 1.80
CA ASP A 371 -4.36 16.18 1.78
C ASP A 371 -3.75 14.88 1.28
N SER A 372 -4.48 13.79 1.43
CA SER A 372 -3.95 12.48 1.07
C SER A 372 -3.55 12.42 -0.40
N TYR A 373 -2.66 11.49 -0.68
CA TYR A 373 -2.19 11.26 -2.04
C TYR A 373 -3.34 10.90 -2.98
N HIS A 374 -4.35 10.19 -2.49
CA HIS A 374 -5.53 9.86 -3.28
C HIS A 374 -6.33 11.13 -3.61
N ASP A 375 -6.57 11.96 -2.62
CA ASP A 375 -7.29 13.23 -2.81
C ASP A 375 -6.52 14.18 -3.72
N PHE A 376 -5.20 14.20 -3.61
CA PHE A 376 -4.35 14.99 -4.47
C PHE A 376 -4.63 14.64 -5.94
N MET A 377 -4.68 13.33 -6.22
CA MET A 377 -4.95 12.90 -7.59
C MET A 377 -6.36 13.16 -8.04
N UNK A 378 -7.21 12.94 -7.19
CA UNK A 378 -8.46 13.22 -7.46
C UNK A 378 -8.65 14.56 -7.87
N ALA A 379 -7.96 15.60 -7.18
CA ALA A 379 -8.01 17.03 -7.56
C ALA A 379 -7.33 17.30 -8.89
N LEU A 380 -6.19 16.65 -9.13
CA LEU A 380 -5.47 16.82 -10.39
C LEU A 380 -6.34 16.39 -11.58
N PHE A 381 -7.00 15.26 -11.47
CA PHE A 381 -7.89 14.80 -12.55
C PHE A 381 -9.01 15.79 -12.79
N ALA A 382 -9.62 16.32 -11.72
CA ALA A 382 -10.70 17.30 -11.85
C ALA A 382 -10.23 18.60 -12.48
N ALA A 383 -8.99 18.99 -12.23
CA ALA A 383 -8.42 20.24 -12.78
C ALA A 383 -7.93 20.08 -14.21
N THR A 384 -7.79 18.85 -14.71
CA THR A 384 -7.24 18.60 -16.04
C THR A 384 -8.34 18.63 -17.09
N PRO A 385 -8.28 19.53 -18.10
CA PRO A 385 -9.27 19.51 -19.18
C PRO A 385 -9.23 18.21 -19.97
N GLU A 386 -10.37 17.89 -20.52
CA GLU A 386 -10.43 16.73 -21.40
C GLU A 386 -9.38 16.85 -22.50
N UNK A 387 -8.72 15.67 -22.69
CA UNK A 387 -7.80 15.65 -23.71
C UNK A 387 -6.41 15.99 -23.36
N GLU A 388 -6.42 16.56 -22.22
CA GLU A 388 -5.06 16.90 -21.77
C GLU A 388 -4.50 15.77 -20.93
N VAL A 389 -3.18 15.63 -20.93
CA VAL A 389 -2.49 14.69 -20.06
C VAL A 389 -2.47 15.28 -18.66
N ALA A 390 -2.92 14.50 -17.65
CA ALA A 390 -2.87 14.93 -16.26
C ALA A 390 -1.41 14.95 -15.80
N GLN A 391 -0.95 16.11 -15.36
CA GLN A 391 0.38 16.25 -14.79
C GLN A 391 0.48 17.54 -13.99
N ALA A 392 1.42 17.58 -13.07
CA ALA A 392 1.64 18.72 -12.21
C ALA A 392 3.13 18.81 -11.89
N TRP A 393 3.49 19.90 -11.26
CA TRP A 393 4.86 20.11 -10.78
C TRP A 393 4.84 20.31 -9.29
N LEU A 394 5.66 19.55 -8.58
CA LEU A 394 5.87 19.79 -7.15
C LEU A 394 7.11 20.67 -7.03
N ILE A 395 6.94 21.85 -6.42
CA ILE A 395 7.96 22.88 -6.36
C ILE A 395 8.34 23.10 -4.90
N GLY A 396 9.65 23.18 -4.63
CA GLY A 396 10.18 23.50 -3.30
C GLY A 396 11.34 24.47 -3.40
N ASP A 397 11.62 25.15 -2.28
CA ASP A 397 12.79 26.02 -2.21
C ASP A 397 14.00 25.29 -1.57
N UNK A 398 15.02 25.91 -1.44
CA UNK A 398 16.13 25.43 -0.99
C UNK A 398 16.08 24.79 0.22
N ARG A 399 15.40 25.51 1.21
CA ARG A 399 15.27 24.95 2.55
C ARG A 399 14.47 23.67 2.56
N ALA A 400 13.37 23.64 1.80
CA ALA A 400 12.49 22.47 1.76
C ALA A 400 13.20 21.27 1.17
N GLN A 401 13.88 21.45 0.03
CA GLN A 401 14.60 20.35 -0.57
C GLN A 401 15.72 19.85 0.34
N ARG A 402 16.45 20.77 0.92
CA ARG A 402 17.59 20.42 1.78
C ARG A 402 17.15 19.65 3.02
N ARG A 403 15.99 20.01 3.58
CA ARG A 403 15.52 19.42 4.82
C ARG A 403 14.73 18.13 4.62
N TYR A 404 13.87 18.09 3.60
CA TYR A 404 12.93 16.97 3.43
C TYR A 404 13.20 16.12 2.20
N GLY A 405 13.97 16.65 1.25
CA GLY A 405 14.12 16.03 -0.04
C GLY A 405 12.95 16.36 -0.96
N LEU A 406 13.12 16.08 -2.25
CA LEU A 406 12.08 16.25 -3.23
C LEU A 406 12.12 15.02 -4.13
N GLY A 407 11.18 14.12 -3.90
CA GLY A 407 11.17 12.84 -4.58
C GLY A 407 12.45 12.07 -4.32
N TRP A 408 13.03 11.56 -5.39
CA TRP A 408 14.26 10.76 -5.29
C TRP A 408 15.49 11.62 -4.98
N SER A 409 15.38 12.94 -5.14
CA SER A 409 16.46 13.83 -4.75
C SER A 409 16.45 13.98 -3.23
N ARG A 410 17.30 13.21 -2.56
CA ARG A 410 17.27 13.07 -1.12
C ARG A 410 17.74 14.34 -0.42
N PRO A 411 17.37 14.51 0.86
CA PRO A 411 17.79 15.72 1.60
C PRO A 411 19.29 15.74 1.86
N PHE A 412 19.79 16.90 2.31
CA PHE A 412 21.18 17.03 2.72
C PHE A 412 21.55 15.84 3.65
N PRO A 413 22.70 15.23 3.50
CA PRO A 413 23.87 15.66 2.71
C PRO A 413 23.94 15.11 1.28
N PHE A 414 22.90 14.49 0.78
CA PHE A 414 22.93 13.92 -0.56
C PHE A 414 22.89 15.04 -1.61
N PRO A 415 23.73 14.94 -2.66
CA PRO A 415 23.79 16.03 -3.65
C PRO A 415 22.59 16.02 -4.59
N THR A 416 22.20 17.19 -5.02
CA THR A 416 21.15 17.36 -6.03
C THR A 416 21.68 17.30 -7.48
N UNK A 417 22.71 17.55 -7.67
CA UNK A 417 23.29 17.64 -8.86
C UNK A 417 23.10 16.58 -9.77
N PRO A 418 23.40 15.32 -9.33
CA PRO A 418 23.21 14.26 -10.32
C PRO A 418 21.80 14.19 -10.88
N TRP A 419 20.80 14.49 -10.09
CA TRP A 419 19.39 14.39 -10.53
C TRP A 419 19.02 15.54 -11.46
N VAL A 420 19.65 16.69 -11.29
CA VAL A 420 19.50 17.80 -12.23
C VAL A 420 20.09 17.41 -13.58
N ARG A 421 21.30 16.83 -13.58
CA ARG A 421 21.94 16.41 -14.83
C ARG A 421 21.12 15.36 -15.59
N LYS A 422 20.45 14.48 -14.85
CA LYS A 422 19.65 13.41 -15.47
C LYS A 422 18.27 13.90 -15.94
N GLY A 423 17.93 15.14 -15.65
CA GLY A 423 16.64 15.70 -16.05
C GLY A 423 15.47 15.36 -15.13
N TYR A 424 15.75 14.70 -14.02
CA TYR A 424 14.71 14.35 -13.06
C TYR A 424 14.29 15.57 -12.24
N LEU A 425 15.27 16.32 -11.77
CA LEU A 425 15.06 17.48 -10.90
C LEU A 425 15.40 18.73 -11.69
N HIS A 426 14.53 19.71 -11.69
CA HIS A 426 14.78 21.00 -12.32
C HIS A 426 15.21 21.98 -11.23
N GLN A 427 16.19 22.82 -11.53
CA GLN A 427 16.75 23.76 -10.57
C GLN A 427 16.95 25.11 -11.24
N ALA A 428 16.58 26.17 -10.54
CA ALA A 428 16.79 27.53 -11.04
C ALA A 428 16.93 28.51 -9.88
N ASP A 429 17.60 29.63 -10.14
CA ASP A 429 17.80 30.65 -9.11
C ASP A 429 16.57 31.51 -8.90
N SER A 430 15.61 31.49 -9.81
CA SER A 430 14.36 32.24 -9.66
C SER A 430 13.17 31.38 -10.08
N LEU A 431 12.01 31.74 -9.58
CA LEU A 431 10.75 31.07 -9.97
C LEU A 431 10.48 31.27 -11.46
N SER A 432 10.77 32.45 -11.99
CA SER A 432 10.57 32.73 -13.41
C SER A 432 11.40 31.80 -14.30
N GLU A 433 12.68 31.61 -13.95
CA GLU A 433 13.53 30.70 -14.72
C GLU A 433 13.09 29.25 -14.55
N LEU A 434 12.69 28.84 -13.34
CA LEU A 434 12.19 27.50 -13.10
C LEU A 434 10.95 27.25 -13.97
N ALA A 435 10.04 28.22 -14.02
CA ALA A 435 8.84 28.11 -14.83
C ALA A 435 9.18 27.91 -16.32
N ARG A 436 10.16 28.66 -16.81
CA ARG A 436 10.59 28.51 -18.22
C ARG A 436 11.11 27.10 -18.50
N GLN A 437 11.93 26.56 -17.59
CA GLN A 437 12.45 25.20 -17.76
C GLN A 437 11.35 24.15 -17.80
N CYS A 438 10.29 24.36 -17.02
CA CYS A 438 9.23 23.36 -16.84
C CYS A 438 8.03 23.57 -17.76
N GLY A 439 8.01 24.66 -18.52
CA GLY A 439 6.84 24.99 -19.34
C GLY A 439 5.66 25.47 -18.53
N ILE A 440 5.91 26.12 -17.41
CA ILE A 440 4.89 26.67 -16.50
C ILE A 440 4.76 28.17 -16.81
N ASP A 441 3.54 28.70 -16.73
CA ASP A 441 3.32 30.13 -16.87
C ASP A 441 4.04 30.85 -15.73
N ALA A 442 5.06 31.65 -16.08
CA ALA A 442 5.91 32.27 -15.09
C ALA A 442 5.17 33.30 -14.24
N ARG A 443 4.34 34.10 -14.82
CA ARG A 443 3.57 35.12 -14.06
C ARG A 443 2.58 34.49 -13.09
N UNK A 444 2.03 33.43 -13.40
CA UNK A 444 1.09 32.82 -12.61
C UNK A 444 1.71 32.19 -11.50
N LEU A 445 2.84 31.64 -11.86
CA LEU A 445 3.59 31.00 -10.78
C LEU A 445 4.07 32.04 -9.75
N GLU A 446 4.66 33.11 -10.21
CA GLU A 446 5.15 34.12 -9.28
C GLU A 446 4.04 34.68 -8.42
N ALA A 447 2.88 34.93 -8.97
CA ALA A 447 1.71 35.39 -8.23
C ALA A 447 1.19 34.33 -7.23
N UNK A 448 1.21 33.06 -7.59
CA UNK A 448 0.79 32.03 -6.78
C UNK A 448 1.62 31.90 -5.60
N VAL A 449 2.86 31.99 -5.87
CA VAL A 449 3.82 31.89 -4.76
C VAL A 449 3.73 33.09 -3.82
N ALA A 450 3.65 34.27 -4.36
CA ALA A 450 3.55 35.45 -3.49
C ALA A 450 2.32 35.37 -2.57
N ALA A 451 1.17 34.99 -3.12
CA ALA A 451 -0.05 34.87 -2.33
C ALA A 451 0.07 33.73 -1.29
N PHE A 452 0.62 32.60 -1.71
CA PHE A 452 0.82 31.47 -0.79
C PHE A 452 1.76 31.88 0.36
N ASN A 453 2.85 32.55 0.03
CA ASN A 453 3.83 32.96 1.04
C ASN A 453 3.21 33.91 2.06
N ALA A 454 2.40 34.86 1.59
CA ALA A 454 1.74 35.79 2.50
C ALA A 454 0.81 35.02 3.46
N GLY A 455 0.07 34.05 2.97
CA GLY A 455 -0.77 33.22 3.82
C GLY A 455 0.04 32.34 4.75
N ALA A 456 1.12 31.78 4.28
CA ALA A 456 1.96 30.92 5.11
C ALA A 456 2.53 31.67 6.32
N GLU A 457 2.93 32.86 6.15
CA GLU A 457 3.39 33.73 7.24
C GLU A 457 2.31 33.95 8.30
N UNK A 458 1.19 33.71 7.83
CA UNK A 458 0.14 33.89 8.64
C UNK A 458 -0.38 32.69 9.14
N GLY A 459 0.07 31.73 8.79
CA GLY A 459 -0.37 30.39 9.12
C GLY A 459 -1.70 29.94 8.52
N VAL A 460 -2.10 30.51 7.43
CA VAL A 460 -3.40 30.25 6.80
C VAL A 460 -3.23 30.15 5.28
N ASP A 461 -3.93 29.16 4.72
CA ASP A 461 -4.03 29.02 3.26
C ASP A 461 -5.46 29.33 2.83
N UNK A 462 -5.55 30.24 2.45
CA UNK A 462 -6.72 30.81 2.11
C UNK A 462 -7.36 30.21 1.00
N GLU A 463 -6.60 29.64 0.05
CA GLU A 463 -7.12 29.14 -1.21
C GLU A 463 -7.65 27.71 -1.08
N PHE A 464 -6.95 26.82 -0.38
CA PHE A 464 -7.32 25.41 -0.30
C PHE A 464 -7.42 24.90 1.14
N GLY A 465 -7.21 25.74 2.14
CA GLY A 465 -7.34 25.33 3.53
C GLY A 465 -6.23 24.42 4.03
N ARG A 466 -5.09 24.40 3.34
CA ARG A 466 -3.99 23.54 3.75
C ARG A 466 -3.51 23.90 5.15
N GLY A 467 -3.31 22.88 5.97
CA GLY A 467 -2.88 23.05 7.35
C GLY A 467 -4.01 23.17 8.35
N ALA A 468 -5.28 23.13 7.89
CA ALA A 468 -6.43 23.29 8.79
C ALA A 468 -6.86 21.97 9.44
N SER A 469 -6.73 20.84 8.74
CA SER A 469 -7.21 19.57 9.28
C SER A 469 -6.18 18.91 10.19
N ALA A 470 -6.63 18.01 11.03
CA ALA A 470 -5.74 17.20 11.86
C ALA A 470 -4.73 16.43 11.01
N TYR A 471 -5.19 15.86 9.89
CA TYR A 471 -4.31 15.09 9.01
C TYR A 471 -3.23 16.00 8.39
N ASN A 472 -3.61 17.17 7.89
CA ASN A 472 -2.63 18.11 7.33
C ASN A 472 -1.53 18.45 8.33
N LYS A 473 -1.94 18.73 9.58
CA LYS A 473 -0.98 19.11 10.62
C LYS A 473 -0.06 17.95 10.98
N ALA A 474 -0.61 16.72 11.04
CA ALA A 474 0.18 15.53 11.36
C ALA A 474 1.20 15.23 10.26
N GLN A 475 0.85 15.49 9.00
CA GLN A 475 1.76 15.25 7.88
C GLN A 475 2.79 16.36 7.70
N GLY A 476 2.60 17.51 8.31
CA GLY A 476 3.53 18.60 8.26
C GLY A 476 4.74 18.35 9.14
N GLU A 477 5.32 19.41 9.66
CA GLU A 477 6.43 19.31 10.61
C GLU A 477 6.00 19.98 11.91
N VAL A 478 5.91 19.19 12.97
CA VAL A 478 5.39 19.63 14.27
C VAL A 478 6.12 20.85 14.84
N LEU A 479 7.42 20.94 14.60
CA LEU A 479 8.24 22.05 15.15
C LEU A 479 8.21 23.31 14.30
N HIS A 480 7.51 23.29 13.17
CA HIS A 480 7.42 24.45 12.29
C HIS A 480 6.17 25.28 12.62
N GLY A 481 6.33 26.58 12.74
CA GLY A 481 5.23 27.49 13.01
C GLY A 481 5.25 28.69 12.08
N PRO A 482 4.10 29.37 11.99
CA PRO A 482 2.86 29.22 12.77
C PRO A 482 1.97 28.04 12.41
N ASN A 483 2.20 27.40 11.27
CA ASN A 483 1.40 26.22 10.88
C ASN A 483 2.36 25.11 10.44
N PRO A 484 2.20 23.89 10.94
CA PRO A 484 3.13 22.80 10.60
C PRO A 484 3.26 22.50 9.11
N SER A 485 2.23 22.80 8.31
CA SER A 485 2.22 22.45 6.89
C SER A 485 2.53 23.62 5.96
N LEU A 486 2.63 24.84 6.47
CA LEU A 486 2.76 26.03 5.63
C LEU A 486 4.10 26.72 5.83
N GLY A 487 4.90 26.75 4.77
CA GLY A 487 6.17 27.45 4.80
C GLY A 487 6.36 28.22 3.50
N ALA A 488 6.90 29.42 3.60
CA ALA A 488 7.10 30.28 2.42
C ALA A 488 8.22 29.71 1.54
N LEU A 489 8.06 29.86 0.22
CA LEU A 489 9.09 29.51 -0.75
C LEU A 489 9.87 30.76 -1.05
N VAL A 490 11.01 30.96 -0.40
CA VAL A 490 11.76 32.20 -0.48
C VAL A 490 13.26 32.01 -0.73
N ARG A 491 13.81 30.82 -0.45
CA ARG A 491 15.26 30.60 -0.56
C ARG A 491 15.64 29.95 -1.88
N SER A 492 16.36 30.69 -2.70
CA SER A 492 16.99 30.18 -3.90
C SER A 492 18.08 29.15 -3.56
N PRO A 493 18.33 28.13 -4.39
CA PRO A 493 17.61 27.85 -5.64
C PRO A 493 16.28 27.16 -5.39
N PHE A 494 15.41 27.23 -6.41
CA PHE A 494 14.12 26.57 -6.42
C PHE A 494 14.20 25.29 -7.24
N TYR A 495 13.39 24.31 -6.87
CA TYR A 495 13.43 22.99 -7.48
C TYR A 495 12.04 22.54 -7.90
N ALA A 496 11.96 21.71 -8.92
CA ALA A 496 10.69 21.15 -9.37
C ALA A 496 10.87 19.73 -9.89
N VAL A 497 9.85 18.91 -9.67
CA VAL A 497 9.76 17.54 -10.20
C VAL A 497 8.38 17.31 -10.82
N UNK A 498 8.11 16.70 -11.91
CA UNK A 498 7.02 16.41 -12.55
C UNK A 498 6.39 15.34 -11.90
N LEU A 499 5.17 15.50 -11.67
CA LEU A 499 4.31 14.50 -11.10
C LEU A 499 3.34 13.99 -12.17
N VAL A 500 3.22 12.68 -12.24
CA VAL A 500 2.31 12.02 -13.20
C VAL A 500 1.38 11.08 -12.43
N PRO A 501 0.26 10.64 -13.04
CA PRO A 501 -0.65 9.75 -12.36
C PRO A 501 -0.04 8.39 -12.05
N GLY A 502 -0.26 7.95 -10.83
CA GLY A 502 0.15 6.63 -10.39
C GLY A 502 -0.82 6.07 -9.36
N SER A 503 -0.47 4.92 -8.85
CA SER A 503 -1.31 4.24 -7.85
C SER A 503 -0.47 3.37 -6.95
N LEU A 504 -1.04 3.06 -5.78
CA LEU A 504 -0.42 2.16 -4.82
C LEU A 504 -1.01 0.76 -4.89
N GLY A 505 -2.18 0.63 -5.50
CA GLY A 505 -2.90 -0.64 -5.65
C GLY A 505 -4.23 -0.39 -6.31
N THR A 506 -5.00 -1.45 -6.50
CA THR A 506 -6.27 -1.33 -7.21
C THR A 506 -7.45 -1.55 -6.27
N PHE A 507 -8.58 -0.88 -6.56
CA PHE A 507 -9.83 -1.00 -5.80
C PHE A 507 -10.87 -1.81 -6.53
N ALA A 508 -10.94 -1.72 -7.85
CA ALA A 508 -11.80 -2.61 -8.63
C ALA A 508 -11.29 -4.05 -8.48
N GLY A 509 -12.19 -5.00 -8.40
CA GLY A 509 -11.81 -6.37 -8.15
C GLY A 509 -13.01 -7.29 -8.25
N LEU A 510 -12.87 -8.49 -7.76
CA LEU A 510 -13.95 -9.48 -7.80
C LEU A 510 -15.02 -9.12 -6.78
N ARG A 511 -16.30 -9.29 -7.16
CA ARG A 511 -17.40 -9.14 -6.22
C ARG A 511 -17.35 -10.28 -5.22
N THR A 512 -17.49 -9.93 -3.94
CA THR A 512 -17.50 -10.93 -2.88
C THR A 512 -18.62 -10.63 -1.91
N ASP A 513 -18.96 -11.63 -1.10
CA ASP A 513 -19.89 -11.42 0.02
C ASP A 513 -19.12 -11.17 1.32
N ALA A 514 -19.84 -11.12 2.44
CA ALA A 514 -19.25 -10.82 3.74
C ALA A 514 -18.27 -11.90 4.21
N GLY A 515 -18.31 -13.08 3.62
CA GLY A 515 -17.34 -14.15 3.89
C GLY A 515 -16.21 -14.21 2.90
N ALA A 516 -16.07 -13.20 2.05
CA ALA A 516 -15.07 -13.12 0.99
C ALA A 516 -15.23 -14.20 -0.08
N ARG A 517 -16.40 -14.82 -0.16
CA ARG A 517 -16.68 -15.76 -1.24
C ARG A 517 -16.88 -14.99 -2.54
N VAL A 518 -16.25 -15.47 -3.60
CA VAL A 518 -16.39 -14.83 -4.91
C VAL A 518 -17.81 -15.08 -5.45
N LEU A 519 -18.46 -14.02 -5.90
CA LEU A 519 -19.82 -14.11 -6.41
C LEU A 519 -19.83 -14.22 -7.92
N GLY A 520 -20.69 -15.11 -8.42
CA GLY A 520 -20.88 -15.26 -9.85
C GLY A 520 -21.84 -14.20 -10.41
N GLU A 521 -22.08 -14.28 -11.70
CA GLU A 521 -22.93 -13.30 -12.40
C GLU A 521 -24.35 -13.29 -11.87
N ASN A 522 -24.83 -14.40 -11.30
CA ASN A 522 -26.16 -14.49 -10.69
C ASN A 522 -26.20 -13.98 -9.25
N GLY A 523 -25.07 -13.50 -8.73
CA GLY A 523 -24.99 -13.02 -7.35
C GLY A 523 -24.79 -14.11 -6.31
N ALA A 524 -24.74 -15.37 -6.69
CA ALA A 524 -24.52 -16.47 -5.76
C ALA A 524 -23.03 -16.78 -5.64
N PRO A 525 -22.57 -17.26 -4.47
CA PRO A 525 -21.16 -17.62 -4.33
C PRO A 525 -20.75 -18.78 -5.25
N ILE A 526 -19.53 -18.71 -5.77
CA ILE A 526 -18.91 -19.81 -6.49
C ILE A 526 -18.30 -20.73 -5.43
N PRO A 527 -18.77 -21.97 -5.32
CA PRO A 527 -18.28 -22.81 -4.22
C PRO A 527 -16.79 -23.06 -4.30
N GLY A 528 -16.11 -22.98 -3.16
CA GLY A 528 -14.70 -23.26 -3.06
C GLY A 528 -13.77 -22.12 -3.45
N LEU A 529 -14.31 -20.93 -3.79
CA LEU A 529 -13.47 -19.83 -4.26
C LEU A 529 -13.66 -18.58 -3.42
N TYR A 530 -12.56 -18.03 -2.96
CA TYR A 530 -12.51 -16.84 -2.11
C TYR A 530 -11.54 -15.82 -2.72
N ALA A 531 -11.74 -14.55 -2.42
CA ALA A 531 -10.79 -13.51 -2.84
C ALA A 531 -10.60 -12.53 -1.71
N VAL A 532 -9.35 -12.21 -1.44
CA VAL A 532 -8.98 -11.26 -0.37
C VAL A 532 -7.95 -10.27 -0.89
N GLY A 533 -7.72 -9.22 -0.12
CA GLY A 533 -6.79 -8.18 -0.54
C GLY A 533 -7.30 -7.48 -1.80
N ASN A 534 -6.40 -7.09 -2.66
CA ASN A 534 -6.80 -6.30 -3.84
C ASN A 534 -7.44 -7.13 -4.96
N ASP A 535 -7.47 -8.45 -4.85
CA ASP A 535 -8.30 -9.25 -5.75
C ASP A 535 -9.78 -9.11 -5.43
N MET A 536 -10.10 -8.73 -4.20
CA MET A 536 -11.46 -8.47 -3.76
C MET A 536 -11.77 -6.99 -4.00
N ALA A 537 -12.93 -6.69 -4.57
CA ALA A 537 -13.35 -5.30 -4.74
C ALA A 537 -13.33 -4.60 -3.39
N SER A 538 -12.76 -3.39 -3.34
CA SER A 538 -12.57 -2.67 -2.08
C SER A 538 -13.89 -2.49 -1.33
N VAL A 539 -13.87 -2.76 -0.03
CA VAL A 539 -15.03 -2.51 0.83
C VAL A 539 -15.27 -1.02 1.02
N MET A 540 -14.32 -0.20 0.69
CA MET A 540 -14.49 1.25 0.76
C MET A 540 -15.15 1.84 -0.47
N UNK A 541 -15.52 0.93 -1.36
CA UNK A 541 -16.22 1.28 -2.42
C UNK A 541 -15.55 2.14 -3.36
N GLY A 542 -14.23 2.23 -3.36
CA GLY A 542 -13.45 3.10 -4.21
C GLY A 542 -13.06 4.42 -3.59
N HIS A 543 -13.33 4.59 -2.33
CA HIS A 543 -12.93 5.75 -1.57
C HIS A 543 -11.73 5.44 -0.70
N TYR A 544 -11.08 6.48 -0.17
CA TYR A 544 -9.85 6.31 0.62
C TYR A 544 -9.95 7.16 1.89
N PRO A 545 -10.65 6.67 2.91
CA PRO A 545 -10.91 7.50 4.09
C PRO A 545 -9.76 7.66 5.09
N SER A 546 -8.77 6.75 5.05
CA SER A 546 -7.69 6.81 6.04
C SER A 546 -6.54 5.91 5.62
N GLY A 547 -5.40 6.10 6.25
CA GLY A 547 -4.23 5.23 6.02
C GLY A 547 -4.46 3.83 6.54
N GLY A 548 -4.21 2.83 5.70
CA GLY A 548 -4.36 1.44 6.08
C GLY A 548 -5.66 0.79 5.64
N ILE A 549 -6.43 1.44 4.78
CA ILE A 549 -7.71 0.89 4.35
C ILE A 549 -7.57 -0.24 3.32
N THR A 550 -6.36 -0.53 2.90
CA THR A 550 -6.09 -1.69 2.06
C THR A 550 -5.67 -2.88 2.92
N LEU A 551 -4.66 -2.72 3.76
CA LEU A 551 -4.15 -3.82 4.59
C LEU A 551 -5.12 -4.20 5.70
N GLY A 552 -5.83 -3.24 6.28
CA GLY A 552 -6.79 -3.55 7.34
C GLY A 552 -7.87 -4.50 6.87
N PRO A 553 -8.65 -4.12 5.87
CA PRO A 553 -9.64 -5.05 5.31
C PRO A 553 -8.99 -6.31 4.73
N GLY A 554 -7.83 -6.19 4.09
CA GLY A 554 -7.15 -7.36 3.52
C GLY A 554 -6.88 -8.44 4.55
N MET A 555 -6.26 -8.07 5.66
CA MET A 555 -5.97 -9.04 6.71
C MET A 555 -7.24 -9.49 7.42
N THR A 556 -8.22 -8.60 7.57
CA THR A 556 -9.49 -8.98 8.21
C THR A 556 -10.22 -10.04 7.40
N PHE A 557 -10.32 -9.86 6.08
CA PHE A 557 -11.00 -10.85 5.25
C PHE A 557 -10.18 -12.12 5.11
N GLY A 558 -8.84 -12.03 5.14
CA GLY A 558 -8.02 -13.23 5.24
C GLY A 558 -8.34 -14.03 6.49
N TYR A 559 -8.45 -13.34 7.62
CA TYR A 559 -8.84 -13.95 8.89
C TYR A 559 -10.24 -14.59 8.80
N ILE A 560 -11.20 -13.87 8.22
CA ILE A 560 -12.55 -14.39 8.05
C ILE A 560 -12.53 -15.67 7.21
N VAL A 561 -11.80 -15.68 6.11
CA VAL A 561 -11.71 -16.86 5.25
C VAL A 561 -11.06 -18.03 5.99
N GLY A 562 -9.97 -17.80 6.70
CA GLY A 562 -9.28 -18.86 7.42
C GLY A 562 -10.20 -19.50 8.47
N ARG A 563 -10.97 -18.75 9.13
CA ARG A 563 -11.96 -19.27 10.07
C ARG A 563 -13.12 -19.99 9.38
N UNK A 564 -13.44 -19.43 8.37
CA UNK A 564 -14.51 -19.96 7.66
C UNK A 564 -14.22 -21.28 7.17
N LEU A 565 -13.09 -21.46 6.65
CA LEU A 565 -12.66 -22.72 6.08
C LEU A 565 -12.43 -23.78 7.13
N ALA A 566 -11.91 -23.40 8.27
CA ALA A 566 -11.66 -24.34 9.37
C ALA A 566 -12.95 -24.90 9.95
N ALA A 567 -14.02 -24.13 9.95
CA ALA A 567 -15.31 -24.55 10.50
C ALA A 567 -16.16 -25.36 9.52
N GLN A 568 -15.85 -25.30 8.22
CA GLN A 568 -16.64 -26.02 7.24
C GLN A 568 -16.38 -27.52 7.31
N PRO A 569 -17.43 -28.37 7.10
CA PRO A 569 -17.19 -29.78 6.92
C PRO A 569 -16.28 -29.99 5.70
N VAL A 570 -15.47 -31.01 5.78
CA VAL A 570 -14.60 -31.37 4.66
C VAL A 570 -15.49 -31.55 3.42
N LEU A 571 -15.25 -30.78 2.38
CA LEU A 571 -15.87 -31.03 1.10
C LEU A 571 -15.53 -32.47 0.75
N ALA A 572 -16.55 -33.28 0.44
CA ALA A 572 -16.34 -34.67 0.17
C ALA A 572 -15.10 -34.81 -0.73
N PRO A 573 -14.13 -35.63 -0.31
CA PRO A 573 -12.95 -35.79 -1.14
C PRO A 573 -13.43 -36.13 -2.55
N ALA A 574 -12.84 -35.47 -3.54
CA ALA A 574 -13.07 -35.82 -4.90
C ALA A 574 -13.06 -37.35 -4.90
N ARG A 575 -14.20 -37.97 -5.09
CA ARG A 575 -14.31 -39.42 -5.00
C ARG A 575 -13.19 -40.02 -5.83
N ALA A 576 -12.41 -40.90 -5.18
CA ALA A 576 -11.50 -41.72 -5.96
C ALA A 576 -12.32 -42.18 -7.14
N HIS A 577 -11.85 -41.86 -8.32
CA HIS A 577 -12.61 -42.22 -9.52
C HIS A 577 -12.96 -43.70 -9.46
N PRO A 578 -14.19 -44.06 -9.75
CA PRO A 578 -14.54 -45.49 -9.79
C PRO A 578 -13.59 -46.30 -10.65
N ALA A 579 -13.01 -45.67 -11.66
CA ALA A 579 -12.05 -46.33 -12.54
C ALA A 579 -10.76 -46.71 -11.81
N SER A 580 -10.48 -46.14 -10.68
CA SER A 580 -9.28 -46.48 -9.91
C SER A 580 -9.58 -47.55 -8.85
N ALA A 581 -10.78 -48.01 -8.74
CA ALA A 581 -11.17 -49.08 -7.83
C ALA A 581 -10.91 -50.43 -8.44
#